data_4e4657bd5aafe0aa3742f23305be06ec
#
_entry.id   4e4657bd5aafe0aa3742f23305be06ec
#
_cell.length_a   1.000
_cell.length_b   1.000
_cell.length_c   1.000
_cell.angle_alpha   90.00
_cell.angle_beta   90.00
_cell.angle_gamma   90.00
#
_symmetry.space_group_name_H-M   'P 1'
#
loop_
_entity.id
_entity.type
_entity.pdbx_description
1 polymer ?
#
loop_
_entity_poly.entity_id
_entity_poly.type
_entity_poly.pdbx_seq_one_letter_code
_entity_poly.pdbx_strand_id
1 'polypeptide(L)'
;MNTCKTALRILKSRKMYLVIYLGFIGIMMFAISWQIMRGSMTGGDEVFHPDTARVAVIDRDGDADGISSALRSYLALDGEMVDLADDSEALQQAVASNYVDLIAIVPHGFASDYQKYLDGSSNDQPTVETVVSYTSGAGSLSQLEVNEFLSLTRTAYLGQAGKQQSMETAMRTALDLSLIHI
;
A
#
# COMPACT_ATOMS: atom_id res chain seq x y z
N MET A 1 15.34 -28.27 50.80
CA MET A 1 15.25 -26.80 51.14
C MET A 1 16.61 -26.07 51.20
N ASN A 2 17.71 -26.73 50.79
CA ASN A 2 19.06 -26.16 50.86
C ASN A 2 19.56 -25.46 49.59
N THR A 3 19.02 -25.81 48.41
CA THR A 3 19.41 -25.28 47.10
C THR A 3 19.11 -23.78 46.97
N CYS A 4 17.97 -23.32 47.46
CA CYS A 4 17.59 -21.93 47.44
C CYS A 4 18.49 -21.03 48.32
N LYS A 5 18.88 -21.50 49.50
CA LYS A 5 19.84 -20.81 50.39
C LYS A 5 21.23 -20.72 49.76
N THR A 6 21.67 -21.76 49.05
CA THR A 6 22.98 -21.77 48.39
C THR A 6 22.98 -20.84 47.19
N ALA A 7 21.91 -20.82 46.38
CA ALA A 7 21.74 -19.88 45.29
C ALA A 7 21.75 -18.41 45.78
N LEU A 8 21.02 -18.11 46.86
CA LEU A 8 21.00 -16.77 47.48
C LEU A 8 22.39 -16.36 48.02
N ARG A 9 23.16 -17.31 48.56
CA ARG A 9 24.52 -17.05 49.05
C ARG A 9 25.49 -16.74 47.91
N ILE A 10 25.37 -17.46 46.78
CA ILE A 10 26.16 -17.18 45.57
C ILE A 10 25.77 -15.82 44.99
N LEU A 11 24.49 -15.51 44.96
CA LEU A 11 23.98 -14.20 44.49
C LEU A 11 24.53 -13.06 45.33
N LYS A 12 24.55 -13.25 46.69
CA LYS A 12 25.06 -12.26 47.63
C LYS A 12 26.58 -12.05 47.51
N SER A 13 27.35 -13.09 47.15
CA SER A 13 28.81 -12.98 46.95
C SER A 13 29.16 -12.19 45.67
N ARG A 14 28.26 -12.17 44.70
CA ARG A 14 28.43 -11.44 43.41
C ARG A 14 27.50 -10.22 43.31
N LYS A 15 27.20 -9.60 44.42
CA LYS A 15 26.28 -8.44 44.53
C LYS A 15 26.61 -7.32 43.55
N MET A 16 27.89 -7.08 43.24
CA MET A 16 28.32 -6.05 42.28
C MET A 16 27.79 -6.36 40.86
N TYR A 17 27.87 -7.60 40.41
CA TYR A 17 27.34 -8.01 39.11
C TYR A 17 25.81 -7.85 39.07
N LEU A 18 25.14 -8.20 40.14
CA LEU A 18 23.68 -8.10 40.22
C LEU A 18 23.22 -6.65 40.20
N VAL A 19 23.89 -5.77 40.92
CA VAL A 19 23.59 -4.34 40.96
C VAL A 19 23.84 -3.70 39.56
N ILE A 20 24.98 -4.03 38.94
CA ILE A 20 25.31 -3.48 37.62
C ILE A 20 24.30 -4.00 36.58
N TYR A 21 24.01 -5.31 36.51
CA TYR A 21 23.10 -5.87 35.53
C TYR A 21 21.66 -5.39 35.76
N LEU A 22 21.15 -5.50 36.98
CA LEU A 22 19.77 -5.11 37.29
C LEU A 22 19.61 -3.59 37.17
N GLY A 23 20.59 -2.83 37.66
CA GLY A 23 20.57 -1.37 37.55
C GLY A 23 20.67 -0.88 36.13
N PHE A 24 21.62 -1.41 35.34
CA PHE A 24 21.80 -1.00 33.97
C PHE A 24 20.59 -1.39 33.08
N ILE A 25 20.13 -2.64 33.17
CA ILE A 25 18.95 -3.09 32.43
C ILE A 25 17.71 -2.32 32.88
N GLY A 26 17.53 -2.11 34.19
CA GLY A 26 16.41 -1.35 34.72
C GLY A 26 16.39 0.10 34.23
N ILE A 27 17.54 0.79 34.26
CA ILE A 27 17.68 2.16 33.75
C ILE A 27 17.41 2.20 32.24
N MET A 28 17.96 1.24 31.49
CA MET A 28 17.76 1.18 30.04
C MET A 28 16.29 0.94 29.68
N MET A 29 15.62 -0.01 30.37
CA MET A 29 14.20 -0.28 30.16
C MET A 29 13.32 0.91 30.57
N PHE A 30 13.68 1.58 31.66
CA PHE A 30 13.00 2.79 32.09
C PHE A 30 13.16 3.93 31.09
N ALA A 31 14.37 4.12 30.54
CA ALA A 31 14.63 5.14 29.53
C ALA A 31 13.83 4.88 28.24
N ILE A 32 13.79 3.63 27.76
CA ILE A 32 13.01 3.25 26.60
C ILE A 32 11.51 3.45 26.86
N SER A 33 11.00 2.97 28.00
CA SER A 33 9.59 3.15 28.36
C SER A 33 9.22 4.62 28.51
N TRP A 34 10.11 5.43 29.08
CA TRP A 34 9.93 6.88 29.20
C TRP A 34 9.91 7.57 27.85
N GLN A 35 10.77 7.15 26.92
CA GLN A 35 10.81 7.69 25.56
C GLN A 35 9.54 7.33 24.77
N ILE A 36 9.06 6.10 24.89
CA ILE A 36 7.79 5.66 24.27
C ILE A 36 6.62 6.46 24.88
N MET A 37 6.59 6.60 26.20
CA MET A 37 5.52 7.33 26.87
C MET A 37 5.53 8.83 26.54
N ARG A 38 6.71 9.45 26.41
CA ARG A 38 6.82 10.83 25.92
C ARG A 38 6.39 10.95 24.46
N GLY A 39 6.79 10.03 23.60
CA GLY A 39 6.33 9.97 22.21
C GLY A 39 4.81 9.84 22.12
N SER A 40 4.19 9.01 22.95
CA SER A 40 2.74 8.87 23.03
C SER A 40 2.02 10.05 23.68
N MET A 41 2.68 10.81 24.56
CA MET A 41 2.09 11.99 25.20
C MET A 41 2.30 13.29 24.41
N THR A 42 3.33 13.36 23.56
CA THR A 42 3.56 14.49 22.63
C THR A 42 2.92 14.28 21.26
N GLY A 43 2.56 13.05 20.94
CA GLY A 43 1.68 12.71 19.82
C GLY A 43 0.24 12.99 20.23
N GLY A 44 -0.10 14.28 20.40
CA GLY A 44 -1.50 14.69 20.37
C GLY A 44 -2.03 14.33 19.00
N ASP A 45 -3.16 13.60 18.94
CA ASP A 45 -4.02 13.39 17.76
C ASP A 45 -3.30 13.44 16.37
N GLU A 46 -2.10 12.89 16.26
CA GLU A 46 -1.60 12.52 14.95
C GLU A 46 -2.47 11.35 14.50
N VAL A 47 -3.60 11.72 13.91
CA VAL A 47 -4.30 10.82 13.01
C VAL A 47 -3.21 10.24 12.12
N PHE A 48 -3.03 8.93 12.17
CA PHE A 48 -2.09 8.24 11.29
C PHE A 48 -2.45 8.66 9.86
N HIS A 49 -1.64 9.55 9.30
CA HIS A 49 -1.67 9.81 7.87
C HIS A 49 -0.73 8.77 7.26
N PRO A 50 -1.25 7.79 6.53
CA PRO A 50 -0.39 6.90 5.77
C PRO A 50 0.48 7.76 4.86
N ASP A 51 1.76 7.43 4.76
CA ASP A 51 2.65 8.08 3.79
C ASP A 51 1.99 8.00 2.42
N THR A 52 1.84 9.14 1.76
CA THR A 52 1.26 9.21 0.42
C THR A 52 2.12 8.40 -0.54
N ALA A 53 1.54 7.39 -1.16
CA ALA A 53 2.25 6.53 -2.12
C ALA A 53 2.60 7.33 -3.37
N ARG A 54 3.83 7.19 -3.85
CA ARG A 54 4.24 7.70 -5.17
C ARG A 54 3.97 6.63 -6.21
N VAL A 55 3.03 6.91 -7.10
CA VAL A 55 2.51 5.95 -8.06
C VAL A 55 2.78 6.39 -9.48
N ALA A 56 3.25 5.48 -10.32
CA ALA A 56 3.37 5.70 -11.76
C ALA A 56 2.42 4.79 -12.51
N VAL A 57 1.74 5.32 -13.52
CA VAL A 57 0.91 4.54 -14.44
C VAL A 57 1.54 4.58 -15.82
N ILE A 58 1.92 3.43 -16.32
CA ILE A 58 2.49 3.23 -17.66
C ILE A 58 1.39 2.69 -18.57
N ASP A 59 1.10 3.43 -19.60
CA ASP A 59 0.10 3.07 -20.59
C ASP A 59 0.77 2.47 -21.83
N ARG A 60 0.48 1.19 -22.10
CA ARG A 60 0.90 0.48 -23.31
C ARG A 60 -0.26 0.20 -24.26
N ASP A 61 -1.48 0.57 -23.86
CA ASP A 61 -2.71 0.36 -24.66
C ASP A 61 -3.17 1.61 -25.41
N GLY A 62 -2.41 2.71 -25.30
CA GLY A 62 -2.72 3.98 -25.96
C GLY A 62 -3.96 4.65 -25.41
N ASP A 63 -4.21 4.50 -24.11
CA ASP A 63 -5.38 4.97 -23.36
C ASP A 63 -6.71 4.56 -24.02
N ALA A 64 -6.73 3.33 -24.57
CA ALA A 64 -7.93 2.80 -25.18
C ALA A 64 -9.10 2.83 -24.19
N ASP A 65 -10.23 3.35 -24.64
CA ASP A 65 -11.44 3.56 -23.84
C ASP A 65 -11.23 4.41 -22.57
N GLY A 66 -10.10 5.11 -22.44
CA GLY A 66 -9.79 6.00 -21.31
C GLY A 66 -9.44 5.28 -20.01
N ILE A 67 -9.06 4.00 -20.05
CA ILE A 67 -8.77 3.19 -18.86
C ILE A 67 -7.56 3.71 -18.10
N SER A 68 -6.46 3.99 -18.81
CA SER A 68 -5.22 4.46 -18.20
C SER A 68 -5.41 5.82 -17.53
N SER A 69 -6.14 6.73 -18.19
CA SER A 69 -6.49 8.03 -17.65
C SER A 69 -7.41 7.94 -16.42
N ALA A 70 -8.40 7.04 -16.46
CA ALA A 70 -9.31 6.81 -15.33
C ALA A 70 -8.58 6.18 -14.13
N LEU A 71 -7.74 5.18 -14.37
CA LEU A 71 -6.91 4.55 -13.34
C LEU A 71 -5.96 5.58 -12.70
N ARG A 72 -5.30 6.41 -13.53
CA ARG A 72 -4.44 7.50 -13.03
C ARG A 72 -5.24 8.48 -12.15
N SER A 73 -6.44 8.84 -12.56
CA SER A 73 -7.30 9.75 -11.79
C SER A 73 -7.75 9.13 -10.47
N TYR A 74 -8.01 7.82 -10.47
CA TYR A 74 -8.39 7.07 -9.27
C TYR A 74 -7.25 7.01 -8.26
N LEU A 75 -6.05 6.62 -8.70
CA LEU A 75 -4.88 6.52 -7.83
C LEU A 75 -4.38 7.90 -7.36
N ALA A 76 -4.69 8.97 -8.08
CA ALA A 76 -4.36 10.34 -7.67
C ALA A 76 -5.23 10.87 -6.52
N LEU A 77 -6.27 10.14 -6.09
CA LEU A 77 -7.09 10.55 -4.95
C LEU A 77 -6.30 10.44 -3.63
N ASP A 78 -5.52 9.37 -3.49
CA ASP A 78 -4.77 9.07 -2.26
C ASP A 78 -3.25 9.02 -2.50
N GLY A 79 -2.79 9.01 -3.76
CA GLY A 79 -1.39 8.90 -4.18
C GLY A 79 -0.84 10.16 -4.87
N GLU A 80 0.48 10.32 -4.81
CA GLU A 80 1.21 11.27 -5.62
C GLU A 80 1.57 10.64 -6.97
N MET A 81 1.11 11.23 -8.08
CA MET A 81 1.38 10.71 -9.42
C MET A 81 2.75 11.12 -9.91
N VAL A 82 3.55 10.14 -10.32
CA VAL A 82 4.89 10.31 -10.87
C VAL A 82 4.89 9.90 -12.34
N ASP A 83 5.44 10.76 -13.20
CA ASP A 83 5.60 10.42 -14.60
C ASP A 83 6.94 9.71 -14.83
N LEU A 84 6.89 8.53 -15.41
CA LEU A 84 8.05 7.73 -15.80
C LEU A 84 8.01 7.42 -17.30
N ALA A 85 9.19 7.34 -17.90
CA ALA A 85 9.33 6.82 -19.24
C ALA A 85 9.12 5.29 -19.25
N ASP A 86 8.45 4.76 -20.26
CA ASP A 86 8.32 3.30 -20.46
C ASP A 86 9.62 2.71 -20.99
N ASP A 87 10.64 2.70 -20.12
CA ASP A 87 11.93 2.09 -20.35
C ASP A 87 12.24 1.13 -19.21
N SER A 88 12.63 -0.09 -19.54
CA SER A 88 12.84 -1.17 -18.57
C SER A 88 13.88 -0.82 -17.51
N GLU A 89 14.97 -0.13 -17.89
CA GLU A 89 16.01 0.26 -16.96
C GLU A 89 15.56 1.39 -16.03
N ALA A 90 14.85 2.40 -16.60
CA ALA A 90 14.28 3.50 -15.82
C ALA A 90 13.24 3.02 -14.80
N LEU A 91 12.35 2.09 -15.20
CA LEU A 91 11.34 1.52 -14.32
C LEU A 91 11.98 0.70 -13.19
N GLN A 92 12.96 -0.15 -13.50
CA GLN A 92 13.69 -0.92 -12.50
C GLN A 92 14.44 -0.02 -11.51
N GLN A 93 15.11 1.01 -12.01
CA GLN A 93 15.84 1.93 -11.16
C GLN A 93 14.90 2.75 -10.25
N ALA A 94 13.75 3.18 -10.76
CA ALA A 94 12.77 3.94 -9.99
C ALA A 94 12.25 3.12 -8.79
N VAL A 95 11.95 1.84 -8.98
CA VAL A 95 11.54 0.94 -7.88
C VAL A 95 12.69 0.62 -6.95
N ALA A 96 13.87 0.29 -7.48
CA ALA A 96 15.04 -0.08 -6.67
C ALA A 96 15.56 1.06 -5.81
N SER A 97 15.42 2.31 -6.27
CA SER A 97 15.82 3.51 -5.52
C SER A 97 14.71 4.03 -4.58
N ASN A 98 13.57 3.36 -4.51
CA ASN A 98 12.36 3.85 -3.82
C ASN A 98 11.92 5.25 -4.30
N TYR A 99 12.17 5.57 -5.56
CA TYR A 99 11.67 6.81 -6.17
C TYR A 99 10.15 6.75 -6.37
N VAL A 100 9.63 5.54 -6.68
CA VAL A 100 8.20 5.23 -6.72
C VAL A 100 7.89 4.03 -5.83
N ASP A 101 6.72 4.00 -5.28
CA ASP A 101 6.22 2.94 -4.39
C ASP A 101 5.46 1.86 -5.17
N LEU A 102 4.77 2.27 -6.26
CA LEU A 102 4.05 1.38 -7.16
C LEU A 102 4.21 1.85 -8.61
N ILE A 103 4.40 0.90 -9.52
CA ILE A 103 4.22 1.10 -10.96
C ILE A 103 3.07 0.20 -11.40
N ALA A 104 2.03 0.79 -11.99
CA ALA A 104 0.93 0.07 -12.63
C ALA A 104 1.10 0.16 -14.16
N ILE A 105 1.16 -0.97 -14.84
CA ILE A 105 1.37 -1.06 -16.28
C ILE A 105 0.09 -1.62 -16.90
N VAL A 106 -0.55 -0.84 -17.74
CA VAL A 106 -1.71 -1.27 -18.55
C VAL A 106 -1.17 -1.91 -19.82
N PRO A 107 -1.30 -3.25 -20.00
CA PRO A 107 -0.71 -3.95 -21.13
C PRO A 107 -1.49 -3.68 -22.42
N HIS A 108 -0.86 -3.95 -23.56
CA HIS A 108 -1.52 -3.86 -24.87
C HIS A 108 -2.78 -4.74 -24.94
N GLY A 109 -3.87 -4.20 -25.49
CA GLY A 109 -5.13 -4.90 -25.68
C GLY A 109 -5.98 -5.01 -24.41
N PHE A 110 -5.52 -4.43 -23.30
CA PHE A 110 -6.21 -4.51 -22.01
C PHE A 110 -7.67 -4.04 -22.10
N ALA A 111 -7.93 -2.89 -22.71
CA ALA A 111 -9.28 -2.33 -22.85
C ALA A 111 -10.22 -3.30 -23.55
N SER A 112 -9.79 -3.87 -24.69
CA SER A 112 -10.56 -4.84 -25.45
C SER A 112 -10.87 -6.11 -24.64
N ASP A 113 -9.90 -6.63 -23.91
CA ASP A 113 -10.07 -7.86 -23.14
C ASP A 113 -10.90 -7.60 -21.89
N TYR A 114 -10.76 -6.43 -21.28
CA TYR A 114 -11.57 -6.02 -20.16
C TYR A 114 -13.04 -5.80 -20.57
N GLN A 115 -13.28 -5.23 -21.76
CA GLN A 115 -14.63 -5.09 -22.30
C GLN A 115 -15.28 -6.47 -22.51
N LYS A 116 -14.57 -7.45 -23.11
CA LYS A 116 -15.07 -8.84 -23.27
C LYS A 116 -15.40 -9.50 -21.93
N TYR A 117 -14.61 -9.23 -20.91
CA TYR A 117 -14.86 -9.71 -19.57
C TYR A 117 -16.10 -9.05 -18.95
N LEU A 118 -16.28 -7.74 -19.12
CA LEU A 118 -17.46 -7.01 -18.66
C LEU A 118 -18.74 -7.50 -19.33
N ASP A 119 -18.69 -7.77 -20.63
CA ASP A 119 -19.83 -8.26 -21.43
C ASP A 119 -20.13 -9.75 -21.19
N GLY A 120 -19.30 -10.45 -20.43
CA GLY A 120 -19.44 -11.88 -20.18
C GLY A 120 -19.02 -12.76 -21.38
N SER A 121 -18.36 -12.18 -22.39
CA SER A 121 -17.83 -12.93 -23.55
C SER A 121 -16.53 -13.67 -23.21
N SER A 122 -15.86 -13.29 -22.13
CA SER A 122 -14.68 -13.95 -21.55
C SER A 122 -14.91 -14.17 -20.06
N ASN A 123 -14.44 -15.32 -19.55
CA ASN A 123 -14.39 -15.58 -18.12
C ASN A 123 -13.05 -15.17 -17.49
N ASP A 124 -12.04 -14.91 -18.33
CA ASP A 124 -10.71 -14.51 -17.88
C ASP A 124 -10.70 -13.01 -17.60
N GLN A 125 -10.45 -12.66 -16.33
CA GLN A 125 -10.30 -11.27 -15.94
C GLN A 125 -8.89 -10.80 -16.31
N PRO A 126 -8.74 -9.80 -17.18
CA PRO A 126 -7.45 -9.22 -17.47
C PRO A 126 -6.95 -8.45 -16.23
N THR A 127 -5.64 -8.45 -16.06
CA THR A 127 -4.98 -7.82 -14.92
C THR A 127 -4.05 -6.71 -15.39
N VAL A 128 -4.03 -5.61 -14.63
CA VAL A 128 -2.98 -4.60 -14.75
C VAL A 128 -1.73 -5.17 -14.11
N GLU A 129 -0.60 -5.11 -14.80
CA GLU A 129 0.68 -5.53 -14.24
C GLU A 129 1.13 -4.51 -13.19
N THR A 130 1.55 -4.99 -12.03
CA THR A 130 1.98 -4.11 -10.93
C THR A 130 3.37 -4.46 -10.45
N VAL A 131 4.21 -3.44 -10.25
CA VAL A 131 5.52 -3.57 -9.64
C VAL A 131 5.55 -2.71 -8.38
N VAL A 132 5.71 -3.34 -7.23
CA VAL A 132 5.69 -2.69 -5.92
C VAL A 132 7.12 -2.63 -5.38
N SER A 133 7.49 -1.50 -4.76
CA SER A 133 8.73 -1.43 -3.99
C SER A 133 8.65 -2.35 -2.79
N TYR A 134 9.63 -3.23 -2.64
CA TYR A 134 9.67 -4.26 -1.58
C TYR A 134 9.55 -3.70 -0.16
N THR A 135 9.98 -2.46 0.05
CA THR A 135 9.99 -1.82 1.37
C THR A 135 8.79 -0.92 1.63
N SER A 136 7.92 -0.71 0.62
CA SER A 136 6.80 0.22 0.71
C SER A 136 5.50 -0.47 1.13
N GLY A 137 5.02 -0.15 2.33
CA GLY A 137 3.66 -0.50 2.75
C GLY A 137 2.60 0.27 1.97
N ALA A 138 2.86 1.55 1.66
CA ALA A 138 1.99 2.40 0.86
C ALA A 138 1.82 1.85 -0.56
N GLY A 139 2.92 1.40 -1.21
CA GLY A 139 2.84 0.76 -2.52
C GLY A 139 1.98 -0.51 -2.54
N SER A 140 1.99 -1.30 -1.47
CA SER A 140 1.13 -2.48 -1.34
C SER A 140 -0.35 -2.10 -1.20
N LEU A 141 -0.67 -0.99 -0.53
CA LEU A 141 -2.03 -0.47 -0.46
C LEU A 141 -2.49 0.02 -1.84
N SER A 142 -1.67 0.81 -2.54
CA SER A 142 -2.00 1.28 -3.88
C SER A 142 -2.15 0.14 -4.90
N GLN A 143 -1.47 -1.00 -4.70
CA GLN A 143 -1.74 -2.20 -5.49
C GLN A 143 -3.16 -2.75 -5.27
N LEU A 144 -3.67 -2.69 -4.05
CA LEU A 144 -5.06 -3.07 -3.76
C LEU A 144 -6.04 -2.10 -4.41
N GLU A 145 -5.74 -0.79 -4.42
CA GLU A 145 -6.53 0.24 -5.09
C GLU A 145 -6.67 0.00 -6.60
N VAL A 146 -5.60 -0.46 -7.28
CA VAL A 146 -5.68 -0.88 -8.70
C VAL A 146 -6.73 -1.97 -8.90
N ASN A 147 -6.72 -2.99 -8.05
CA ASN A 147 -7.70 -4.09 -8.13
C ASN A 147 -9.11 -3.62 -7.74
N GLU A 148 -9.21 -2.72 -6.78
CA GLU A 148 -10.47 -2.12 -6.37
C GLU A 148 -11.09 -1.31 -7.50
N PHE A 149 -10.31 -0.46 -8.19
CA PHE A 149 -10.77 0.29 -9.35
C PHE A 149 -11.41 -0.61 -10.41
N LEU A 150 -10.74 -1.71 -10.78
CA LEU A 150 -11.28 -2.67 -11.73
C LEU A 150 -12.56 -3.33 -11.22
N SER A 151 -12.61 -3.68 -9.95
CA SER A 151 -13.77 -4.30 -9.32
C SER A 151 -14.97 -3.36 -9.26
N LEU A 152 -14.74 -2.09 -8.88
CA LEU A 152 -15.76 -1.04 -8.86
C LEU A 152 -16.27 -0.73 -10.26
N THR A 153 -15.38 -0.62 -11.24
CA THR A 153 -15.75 -0.42 -12.65
C THR A 153 -16.65 -1.55 -13.14
N ARG A 154 -16.31 -2.80 -12.85
CA ARG A 154 -17.14 -3.95 -13.18
C ARG A 154 -18.51 -3.88 -12.50
N THR A 155 -18.54 -3.58 -11.22
CA THR A 155 -19.79 -3.49 -10.46
C THR A 155 -20.68 -2.37 -11.01
N ALA A 156 -20.09 -1.22 -11.32
CA ALA A 156 -20.80 -0.10 -11.93
C ALA A 156 -21.31 -0.45 -13.33
N TYR A 157 -20.52 -1.18 -14.13
CA TYR A 157 -20.91 -1.64 -15.48
C TYR A 157 -22.12 -2.58 -15.40
N LEU A 158 -22.08 -3.58 -14.54
CA LEU A 158 -23.17 -4.52 -14.33
C LEU A 158 -24.43 -3.83 -13.74
N GLY A 159 -24.24 -2.79 -12.93
CA GLY A 159 -25.32 -1.97 -12.39
C GLY A 159 -26.07 -1.14 -13.45
N GLN A 160 -25.51 -0.97 -14.65
CA GLN A 160 -26.14 -0.31 -15.80
C GLN A 160 -27.09 -1.25 -16.56
N ALA A 161 -27.33 -2.47 -16.06
CA ALA A 161 -28.21 -3.44 -16.71
C ALA A 161 -29.57 -2.82 -17.06
N GLY A 162 -29.97 -2.91 -18.34
CA GLY A 162 -31.18 -2.29 -18.87
C GLY A 162 -31.02 -0.86 -19.43
N LYS A 163 -29.80 -0.28 -19.33
CA LYS A 163 -29.39 0.96 -20.00
C LYS A 163 -28.32 0.65 -21.04
N GLN A 164 -27.98 1.65 -21.87
CA GLN A 164 -26.79 1.50 -22.75
C GLN A 164 -25.54 1.38 -21.85
N GLN A 165 -25.01 0.17 -21.73
CA GLN A 165 -23.81 -0.09 -20.94
C GLN A 165 -22.61 0.58 -21.62
N SER A 166 -21.84 1.33 -20.84
CA SER A 166 -20.65 2.02 -21.30
C SER A 166 -19.58 1.89 -20.24
N MET A 167 -18.39 1.46 -20.66
CA MET A 167 -17.24 1.34 -19.79
C MET A 167 -16.81 2.71 -19.27
N GLU A 168 -16.83 3.75 -20.09
CA GLU A 168 -16.54 5.13 -19.67
C GLU A 168 -17.47 5.58 -18.53
N THR A 169 -18.77 5.34 -18.66
CA THR A 169 -19.73 5.69 -17.60
C THR A 169 -19.49 4.88 -16.33
N ALA A 170 -19.11 3.60 -16.46
CA ALA A 170 -18.79 2.75 -15.34
C ALA A 170 -17.55 3.23 -14.58
N MET A 171 -16.49 3.62 -15.29
CA MET A 171 -15.27 4.18 -14.70
C MET A 171 -15.53 5.51 -13.97
N ARG A 172 -16.34 6.39 -14.57
CA ARG A 172 -16.76 7.64 -13.89
C ARG A 172 -17.53 7.37 -12.61
N THR A 173 -18.44 6.38 -12.66
CA THR A 173 -19.21 5.98 -11.46
C THR A 173 -18.28 5.37 -10.40
N ALA A 174 -17.26 4.62 -10.78
CA ALA A 174 -16.27 4.08 -9.85
C ALA A 174 -15.47 5.21 -9.15
N LEU A 175 -15.07 6.24 -9.91
CA LEU A 175 -14.44 7.45 -9.34
C LEU A 175 -15.36 8.18 -8.37
N ASP A 176 -16.62 8.37 -8.73
CA ASP A 176 -17.59 9.06 -7.86
C ASP A 176 -17.86 8.26 -6.56
N LEU A 177 -17.92 6.93 -6.65
CA LEU A 177 -18.11 6.07 -5.48
C LEU A 177 -16.91 6.12 -4.53
N SER A 178 -15.69 6.20 -5.05
CA SER A 178 -14.48 6.33 -4.25
C SER A 178 -14.47 7.64 -3.44
N LEU A 179 -14.93 8.75 -4.04
CA LEU A 179 -15.01 10.05 -3.36
C LEU A 179 -16.00 10.10 -2.18
N ILE A 180 -16.96 9.15 -2.11
CA ILE A 180 -17.95 9.09 -1.03
C ILE A 180 -17.38 8.39 0.21
N HIS A 181 -16.33 7.61 0.08
CA HIS A 181 -15.72 6.83 1.15
C HIS A 181 -14.53 7.52 1.84
N ILE A 182 -14.12 8.70 1.40
CA ILE A 182 -13.14 9.57 2.06
C ILE A 182 -13.88 10.58 2.94
#